data_43021f5f5e60b7275dda11db02dfe56e
#
_entry.id   43021f5f5e60b7275dda11db02dfe56e
#
_cell.length_a   1.000
_cell.length_b   1.000
_cell.length_c   1.000
_cell.angle_alpha   90.00
_cell.angle_beta   90.00
_cell.angle_gamma   90.00
#
_symmetry.space_group_name_H-M   'P 1'
#
loop_
_entity.id
_entity.type
_entity.pdbx_description
1 polymer ?
#
loop_
_entity_poly.entity_id
_entity_poly.type
_entity_poly.pdbx_seq_one_letter_code
_entity_poly.pdbx_strand_id
1 'polypeptide(L)'
;MHQSRKRVVTVQKKKPSAIVPVSVWRINVDTPPEAHQNVDFGGSDRWWEQTDLTKLILASNKLQLLSEDISLLPALVVLDIHDNQIVSLPCAIKELTNLQKLNISHNKIKQLPKELQHLQNLKSLLLQHNQLEELPDSIGHLSILEELDVSNNCLRSISSSVGQLTGLVKFNLSSNKLTALPTEIGKMKNLKQLDCTSNLLENVPASVAGMESLEQLYLRQNKLTYLPELPFLTKLKELHVGNNQIQTLGPEHLQNLSSLSVLELRYNKLKVLPEEISLLNGLERLDLSNNDLGSLPCTLGSLPNLKSLQLEGNPLRGIRRDILNKGTQELLKYLKGRVQVPDVKTQEDENSTATAMTLPSESVVNTHAIVTLKTLEYCEKQASLIPEAVFNATGSSFITTVNFSKNQLTEVPARIVEMKDSVCDVNLGFNKISSISLNLCMLLKLTHIDMRNNVLTSLPSEMEAMTRLQSVILSFNRFKHFPDVLYRIPTLETILISSNQIGSIDPTQLIKMTKLSTLDLQNNDLLQIPPALGNCESLRALHLEGNPFRNPRAAILAKGTVAVLEYLRSRIPT
;
A
#
# COMPACT_ATOMS: atom_id res chain seq x y z
N MET A 1 28.22 40.61 20.54
CA MET A 1 27.19 39.85 19.79
C MET A 1 25.88 39.91 20.60
N HIS A 2 25.01 40.86 20.28
CA HIS A 2 23.68 40.94 20.89
C HIS A 2 22.76 39.88 20.23
N GLN A 3 22.37 38.85 20.98
CA GLN A 3 21.25 38.01 20.61
C GLN A 3 19.96 38.85 20.77
N SER A 4 19.41 39.38 19.67
CA SER A 4 18.12 40.04 19.69
C SER A 4 17.06 39.02 20.16
N ARG A 5 16.40 39.27 21.27
CA ARG A 5 15.28 38.46 21.77
C ARG A 5 14.13 38.57 20.78
N LYS A 6 13.90 37.53 19.99
CA LYS A 6 12.81 37.45 19.03
C LYS A 6 11.47 37.49 19.77
N ARG A 7 10.60 38.46 19.45
CA ARG A 7 9.29 38.58 20.08
C ARG A 7 8.32 37.57 19.49
N VAL A 8 7.66 36.80 20.35
CA VAL A 8 6.68 35.76 19.98
C VAL A 8 5.35 36.08 20.63
N VAL A 9 4.29 36.14 19.84
CA VAL A 9 2.91 36.28 20.35
C VAL A 9 2.13 35.00 20.01
N THR A 10 1.56 34.39 21.04
CA THR A 10 0.64 33.25 20.92
C THR A 10 -0.71 33.68 21.47
N VAL A 11 -1.73 33.69 20.62
CA VAL A 11 -3.11 33.98 21.02
C VAL A 11 -3.84 32.63 21.17
N GLN A 12 -3.65 31.99 22.33
CA GLN A 12 -4.48 30.87 22.77
C GLN A 12 -5.35 31.33 23.93
N LYS A 13 -6.64 31.40 23.76
CA LYS A 13 -7.59 31.60 24.86
C LYS A 13 -8.09 30.23 25.34
N LYS A 14 -8.42 30.13 26.65
CA LYS A 14 -9.12 28.97 27.24
C LYS A 14 -10.44 28.63 26.52
N LYS A 15 -10.95 29.53 25.66
CA LYS A 15 -12.06 29.31 24.73
C LYS A 15 -11.66 29.82 23.34
N PRO A 16 -11.90 29.03 22.26
CA PRO A 16 -11.58 29.42 20.88
C PRO A 16 -12.21 30.78 20.52
N SER A 17 -11.43 31.70 19.97
CA SER A 17 -11.86 33.03 19.55
C SER A 17 -12.19 33.07 18.07
N ALA A 18 -13.26 33.76 17.70
CA ALA A 18 -13.62 34.02 16.30
C ALA A 18 -12.94 35.31 15.73
N ILE A 19 -12.38 36.15 16.59
CA ILE A 19 -11.78 37.43 16.21
C ILE A 19 -10.44 37.57 16.90
N VAL A 20 -9.44 38.05 16.16
CA VAL A 20 -8.14 38.47 16.69
C VAL A 20 -8.29 39.87 17.28
N PRO A 21 -7.84 40.11 18.53
CA PRO A 21 -7.88 41.45 19.11
C PRO A 21 -7.09 42.48 18.26
N VAL A 22 -7.63 43.65 18.07
CA VAL A 22 -6.99 44.74 17.28
C VAL A 22 -5.58 45.08 17.79
N SER A 23 -5.37 45.00 19.10
CA SER A 23 -4.07 45.24 19.74
C SER A 23 -2.96 44.27 19.26
N VAL A 24 -3.31 43.09 18.75
CA VAL A 24 -2.34 42.16 18.19
C VAL A 24 -1.78 42.69 16.87
N TRP A 25 -2.63 43.26 16.03
CA TRP A 25 -2.23 43.82 14.75
C TRP A 25 -1.39 45.08 14.90
N ARG A 26 -1.70 45.91 15.91
CA ARG A 26 -1.05 47.21 16.15
C ARG A 26 0.15 47.12 17.10
N ILE A 27 0.59 45.91 17.47
CA ILE A 27 1.63 45.68 18.50
C ILE A 27 2.99 46.32 18.17
N ASN A 28 3.27 46.56 16.90
CA ASN A 28 4.49 47.24 16.43
C ASN A 28 4.26 48.76 16.21
N VAL A 29 3.01 49.21 16.22
CA VAL A 29 2.62 50.60 15.89
C VAL A 29 2.27 51.38 17.15
N ASP A 30 1.55 50.74 18.08
CA ASP A 30 1.08 51.42 19.30
C ASP A 30 2.22 51.52 20.32
N THR A 31 2.50 52.76 20.76
CA THR A 31 3.41 53.01 21.88
C THR A 31 2.77 52.48 23.18
N PRO A 32 3.49 51.71 24.01
CA PRO A 32 2.94 51.27 25.30
C PRO A 32 2.49 52.47 26.15
N PRO A 33 1.35 52.35 26.85
CA PRO A 33 0.86 53.44 27.71
C PRO A 33 1.87 53.90 28.79
N GLU A 34 2.79 53.04 29.17
CA GLU A 34 3.89 53.31 30.11
C GLU A 34 4.98 54.21 29.53
N ALA A 35 5.07 54.37 28.21
CA ALA A 35 6.05 55.22 27.52
C ALA A 35 5.84 56.72 27.83
N HIS A 36 4.69 57.10 28.38
CA HIS A 36 4.36 58.47 28.71
C HIS A 36 4.59 58.84 30.18
N GLN A 37 5.00 57.89 31.06
CA GLN A 37 4.99 58.16 32.50
C GLN A 37 6.34 58.25 33.18
N ASN A 38 7.46 57.79 32.63
CA ASN A 38 8.77 58.03 33.30
C ASN A 38 9.94 57.94 32.30
N VAL A 39 10.64 59.01 32.12
CA VAL A 39 11.99 59.03 31.51
C VAL A 39 13.02 58.68 32.58
N ASP A 40 13.03 57.43 33.03
CA ASP A 40 14.10 56.98 33.90
C ASP A 40 15.16 56.26 33.03
N PHE A 41 16.33 56.87 32.92
CA PHE A 41 17.44 56.42 32.07
C PHE A 41 18.16 55.16 32.59
N GLY A 42 17.63 54.51 33.63
CA GLY A 42 18.26 53.38 34.32
C GLY A 42 17.54 52.02 34.24
N GLY A 43 16.36 51.97 33.68
CA GLY A 43 15.56 50.72 33.61
C GLY A 43 15.97 49.80 32.47
N SER A 44 15.93 48.49 32.70
CA SER A 44 16.33 47.43 31.75
C SER A 44 15.38 47.23 30.57
N ASP A 45 14.20 47.90 30.52
CA ASP A 45 13.17 47.77 29.48
C ASP A 45 12.88 49.12 28.80
N ARG A 46 13.77 49.48 27.89
CA ARG A 46 13.60 50.69 27.07
C ARG A 46 12.61 50.36 25.95
N TRP A 47 11.45 51.06 25.88
CA TRP A 47 10.42 50.83 24.88
C TRP A 47 10.92 50.98 23.42
N TRP A 48 11.94 51.79 23.15
CA TRP A 48 12.60 51.94 21.84
C TRP A 48 13.56 50.81 21.50
N GLU A 49 13.84 49.87 22.41
CA GLU A 49 14.58 48.62 22.19
C GLU A 49 13.64 47.44 21.93
N GLN A 50 12.31 47.68 21.85
CA GLN A 50 11.36 46.63 21.55
C GLN A 50 11.56 46.16 20.12
N THR A 51 11.87 44.90 19.99
CA THR A 51 12.00 44.25 18.66
C THR A 51 10.62 43.97 18.09
N ASP A 52 10.49 44.14 16.78
CA ASP A 52 9.26 43.85 16.04
C ASP A 52 8.81 42.39 16.26
N LEU A 53 7.50 42.18 16.12
CA LEU A 53 6.91 40.84 16.20
C LEU A 53 7.39 39.98 15.03
N THR A 54 8.11 38.93 15.34
CA THR A 54 8.66 37.99 14.33
C THR A 54 7.88 36.68 14.21
N LYS A 55 7.10 36.32 15.24
CA LYS A 55 6.33 35.06 15.24
C LYS A 55 4.93 35.28 15.81
N LEU A 56 3.91 34.98 14.99
CA LEU A 56 2.49 35.05 15.35
C LEU A 56 1.86 33.67 15.23
N ILE A 57 1.29 33.18 16.34
CA ILE A 57 0.57 31.90 16.41
C ILE A 57 -0.87 32.18 16.81
N LEU A 58 -1.80 31.89 15.87
CA LEU A 58 -3.25 32.02 16.04
C LEU A 58 -3.94 30.66 15.87
N ALA A 59 -3.21 29.58 16.03
CA ALA A 59 -3.67 28.23 15.81
C ALA A 59 -4.80 27.81 16.76
N SER A 60 -5.60 26.83 16.35
CA SER A 60 -6.67 26.20 17.14
C SER A 60 -7.68 27.22 17.70
N ASN A 61 -8.20 28.08 16.80
CA ASN A 61 -9.24 29.08 17.09
C ASN A 61 -10.47 28.85 16.18
N LYS A 62 -11.37 29.83 16.10
CA LYS A 62 -12.56 29.82 15.23
C LYS A 62 -12.53 30.96 14.21
N LEU A 63 -11.34 31.36 13.81
CA LEU A 63 -11.17 32.47 12.86
C LEU A 63 -11.74 32.10 11.50
N GLN A 64 -12.59 32.93 10.95
CA GLN A 64 -13.16 32.78 9.60
C GLN A 64 -12.40 33.58 8.55
N LEU A 65 -11.83 34.71 8.96
CA LEU A 65 -11.08 35.63 8.11
C LEU A 65 -9.80 36.05 8.83
N LEU A 66 -8.76 36.30 8.06
CA LEU A 66 -7.56 37.01 8.50
C LEU A 66 -7.67 38.46 8.09
N SER A 67 -7.44 39.42 9.03
CA SER A 67 -7.57 40.85 8.77
C SER A 67 -6.51 41.38 7.78
N GLU A 68 -6.87 42.34 6.97
CA GLU A 68 -5.91 43.13 6.15
C GLU A 68 -4.90 43.88 7.01
N ASP A 69 -5.20 44.13 8.29
CA ASP A 69 -4.25 44.72 9.25
C ASP A 69 -2.98 43.86 9.48
N ILE A 70 -2.92 42.64 8.95
CA ILE A 70 -1.71 41.83 8.94
C ILE A 70 -0.52 42.56 8.30
N SER A 71 -0.80 43.51 7.39
CA SER A 71 0.18 44.40 6.76
C SER A 71 0.98 45.25 7.76
N LEU A 72 0.45 45.46 8.98
CA LEU A 72 1.13 46.19 10.06
C LEU A 72 2.24 45.37 10.74
N LEU A 73 2.43 44.13 10.31
CA LEU A 73 3.42 43.20 10.89
C LEU A 73 4.48 42.75 9.86
N PRO A 74 5.17 43.64 9.14
CA PRO A 74 6.08 43.27 8.03
C PRO A 74 7.32 42.49 8.48
N ALA A 75 7.65 42.55 9.77
CA ALA A 75 8.79 41.82 10.35
C ALA A 75 8.49 40.35 10.64
N LEU A 76 7.27 39.85 10.38
CA LEU A 76 6.92 38.46 10.63
C LEU A 76 7.78 37.50 9.81
N VAL A 77 8.34 36.51 10.51
CA VAL A 77 9.10 35.39 9.98
C VAL A 77 8.27 34.11 10.00
N VAL A 78 7.42 33.95 11.02
CA VAL A 78 6.53 32.79 11.17
C VAL A 78 5.10 33.25 11.41
N LEU A 79 4.19 32.79 10.56
CA LEU A 79 2.75 32.92 10.73
C LEU A 79 2.11 31.54 10.77
N ASP A 80 1.49 31.23 11.90
CA ASP A 80 0.82 29.97 12.12
C ASP A 80 -0.65 30.18 12.49
N ILE A 81 -1.54 29.83 11.56
CA ILE A 81 -2.99 30.00 11.67
C ILE A 81 -3.72 28.68 11.43
N HIS A 82 -3.04 27.54 11.70
CA HIS A 82 -3.64 26.21 11.50
C HIS A 82 -4.84 25.97 12.43
N ASP A 83 -5.66 25.00 12.06
CA ASP A 83 -6.84 24.58 12.83
C ASP A 83 -7.78 25.76 13.15
N ASN A 84 -8.29 26.37 12.08
CA ASN A 84 -9.27 27.46 12.11
C ASN A 84 -10.39 27.20 11.08
N GLN A 85 -11.16 28.21 10.72
CA GLN A 85 -12.24 28.15 9.72
C GLN A 85 -12.03 29.16 8.60
N ILE A 86 -10.78 29.54 8.33
CA ILE A 86 -10.42 30.57 7.36
C ILE A 86 -10.77 30.10 5.95
N VAL A 87 -11.50 30.93 5.21
CA VAL A 87 -11.96 30.62 3.86
C VAL A 87 -11.09 31.25 2.76
N SER A 88 -10.38 32.33 3.07
CA SER A 88 -9.47 33.03 2.16
C SER A 88 -8.38 33.80 2.93
N LEU A 89 -7.26 34.04 2.25
CA LEU A 89 -6.21 34.95 2.74
C LEU A 89 -6.42 36.36 2.22
N PRO A 90 -6.10 37.40 3.02
CA PRO A 90 -6.17 38.79 2.57
C PRO A 90 -5.07 39.10 1.55
N CYS A 91 -5.32 40.08 0.66
CA CYS A 91 -4.31 40.54 -0.29
C CYS A 91 -3.10 41.21 0.40
N ALA A 92 -3.28 41.73 1.62
CA ALA A 92 -2.22 42.28 2.45
C ALA A 92 -1.14 41.26 2.85
N ILE A 93 -1.35 39.96 2.64
CA ILE A 93 -0.34 38.94 2.88
C ILE A 93 1.00 39.24 2.14
N LYS A 94 0.94 39.92 1.01
CA LYS A 94 2.11 40.34 0.21
C LYS A 94 3.09 41.24 0.95
N GLU A 95 2.63 41.94 1.98
CA GLU A 95 3.47 42.88 2.76
C GLU A 95 4.40 42.13 3.73
N LEU A 96 4.14 40.84 3.98
CA LEU A 96 4.96 39.99 4.86
C LEU A 96 6.22 39.46 4.15
N THR A 97 7.01 40.35 3.58
CA THR A 97 8.17 39.99 2.74
C THR A 97 9.27 39.20 3.49
N ASN A 98 9.33 39.28 4.82
CA ASN A 98 10.26 38.56 5.68
C ASN A 98 9.77 37.15 6.06
N LEU A 99 8.54 36.77 5.64
CA LEU A 99 7.93 35.50 6.06
C LEU A 99 8.70 34.29 5.49
N GLN A 100 9.12 33.41 6.38
CA GLN A 100 9.81 32.15 6.03
C GLN A 100 8.93 30.93 6.21
N LYS A 101 8.00 30.96 7.15
CA LYS A 101 7.07 29.85 7.41
C LYS A 101 5.64 30.34 7.50
N LEU A 102 4.77 29.75 6.66
CA LEU A 102 3.33 30.01 6.65
C LEU A 102 2.61 28.66 6.83
N ASN A 103 1.92 28.51 7.96
CA ASN A 103 1.11 27.34 8.24
C ASN A 103 -0.38 27.74 8.28
N ILE A 104 -1.15 27.27 7.30
CA ILE A 104 -2.59 27.50 7.15
C ILE A 104 -3.36 26.17 7.11
N SER A 105 -2.72 25.09 7.53
CA SER A 105 -3.33 23.77 7.49
C SER A 105 -4.63 23.69 8.31
N HIS A 106 -5.48 22.71 8.03
CA HIS A 106 -6.75 22.51 8.72
C HIS A 106 -7.63 23.78 8.73
N ASN A 107 -7.94 24.28 7.52
CA ASN A 107 -8.82 25.41 7.30
C ASN A 107 -9.87 25.10 6.21
N LYS A 108 -10.52 26.10 5.64
CA LYS A 108 -11.55 25.95 4.59
C LYS A 108 -11.19 26.71 3.31
N ILE A 109 -9.90 26.88 3.04
CA ILE A 109 -9.41 27.69 1.92
C ILE A 109 -9.66 26.94 0.61
N LYS A 110 -10.31 27.61 -0.35
CA LYS A 110 -10.60 27.08 -1.67
C LYS A 110 -9.60 27.53 -2.73
N GLN A 111 -9.08 28.73 -2.58
CA GLN A 111 -8.13 29.34 -3.53
C GLN A 111 -7.08 30.14 -2.78
N LEU A 112 -5.88 30.17 -3.32
CA LEU A 112 -4.77 30.99 -2.82
C LEU A 112 -4.72 32.31 -3.60
N PRO A 113 -4.46 33.44 -2.95
CA PRO A 113 -4.29 34.71 -3.63
C PRO A 113 -2.98 34.71 -4.43
N LYS A 114 -3.00 35.34 -5.62
CA LYS A 114 -1.80 35.50 -6.46
C LYS A 114 -0.70 36.33 -5.76
N GLU A 115 -1.07 37.14 -4.80
CA GLU A 115 -0.21 37.96 -3.96
C GLU A 115 0.82 37.16 -3.18
N LEU A 116 0.61 35.86 -2.96
CA LEU A 116 1.60 34.95 -2.35
C LEU A 116 2.96 34.96 -3.06
N GLN A 117 3.00 35.23 -4.36
CA GLN A 117 4.24 35.38 -5.13
C GLN A 117 5.24 36.40 -4.55
N HIS A 118 4.78 37.36 -3.75
CA HIS A 118 5.65 38.38 -3.17
C HIS A 118 6.41 37.89 -1.92
N LEU A 119 6.04 36.75 -1.39
CA LEU A 119 6.72 36.12 -0.22
C LEU A 119 8.03 35.45 -0.61
N GLN A 120 8.96 36.24 -1.16
CA GLN A 120 10.20 35.72 -1.76
C GLN A 120 11.15 35.06 -0.76
N ASN A 121 10.94 35.25 0.55
CA ASN A 121 11.72 34.59 1.62
C ASN A 121 11.03 33.34 2.18
N LEU A 122 9.88 32.91 1.61
CA LEU A 122 9.12 31.77 2.11
C LEU A 122 9.84 30.46 1.83
N LYS A 123 10.09 29.69 2.90
CA LYS A 123 10.75 28.39 2.88
C LYS A 123 9.80 27.23 3.13
N SER A 124 8.78 27.40 3.94
CA SER A 124 7.81 26.36 4.26
C SER A 124 6.39 26.89 4.12
N LEU A 125 5.58 26.23 3.28
CA LEU A 125 4.17 26.54 3.04
C LEU A 125 3.33 25.28 3.31
N LEU A 126 2.57 25.31 4.40
CA LEU A 126 1.75 24.18 4.86
C LEU A 126 0.27 24.52 4.66
N LEU A 127 -0.37 23.79 3.73
CA LEU A 127 -1.74 24.00 3.25
C LEU A 127 -2.61 22.75 3.40
N GLN A 128 -2.10 21.71 4.05
CA GLN A 128 -2.82 20.43 4.15
C GLN A 128 -4.16 20.57 4.87
N HIS A 129 -5.11 19.69 4.53
CA HIS A 129 -6.47 19.71 5.07
C HIS A 129 -7.21 21.03 4.82
N ASN A 130 -7.29 21.44 3.56
CA ASN A 130 -8.09 22.55 3.07
C ASN A 130 -9.06 22.08 1.96
N GLN A 131 -9.59 22.99 1.17
CA GLN A 131 -10.52 22.72 0.06
C GLN A 131 -9.98 23.25 -1.27
N LEU A 132 -8.65 23.32 -1.42
CA LEU A 132 -8.00 23.83 -2.62
C LEU A 132 -8.36 22.98 -3.85
N GLU A 133 -8.85 23.62 -4.91
CA GLU A 133 -9.18 22.97 -6.17
C GLU A 133 -8.04 23.09 -7.18
N GLU A 134 -7.22 24.14 -7.06
CA GLU A 134 -6.05 24.41 -7.90
C GLU A 134 -4.96 25.16 -7.12
N LEU A 135 -3.73 25.11 -7.64
CA LEU A 135 -2.64 26.00 -7.22
C LEU A 135 -2.48 27.12 -8.25
N PRO A 136 -2.36 28.38 -7.83
CA PRO A 136 -2.16 29.48 -8.77
C PRO A 136 -0.79 29.37 -9.45
N ASP A 137 -0.70 29.79 -10.71
CA ASP A 137 0.58 29.81 -11.45
C ASP A 137 1.66 30.63 -10.74
N SER A 138 1.24 31.65 -9.99
CA SER A 138 2.13 32.50 -9.21
C SER A 138 2.93 31.74 -8.14
N ILE A 139 2.54 30.51 -7.77
CA ILE A 139 3.29 29.70 -6.81
C ILE A 139 4.74 29.43 -7.28
N GLY A 140 4.93 29.31 -8.59
CA GLY A 140 6.25 29.07 -9.20
C GLY A 140 7.29 30.15 -8.91
N HIS A 141 6.87 31.36 -8.52
CA HIS A 141 7.79 32.45 -8.18
C HIS A 141 8.46 32.29 -6.80
N LEU A 142 8.03 31.33 -5.97
CA LEU A 142 8.62 31.06 -4.66
C LEU A 142 9.88 30.19 -4.80
N SER A 143 10.89 30.70 -5.47
CA SER A 143 12.07 29.92 -5.90
C SER A 143 12.92 29.32 -4.78
N ILE A 144 12.86 29.88 -3.56
CA ILE A 144 13.59 29.36 -2.38
C ILE A 144 12.70 28.50 -1.46
N LEU A 145 11.46 28.20 -1.88
CA LEU A 145 10.58 27.33 -1.12
C LEU A 145 11.21 25.94 -1.00
N GLU A 146 11.37 25.45 0.23
CA GLU A 146 11.98 24.16 0.55
C GLU A 146 10.93 23.08 0.83
N GLU A 147 9.77 23.45 1.38
CA GLU A 147 8.69 22.54 1.78
C GLU A 147 7.33 23.07 1.33
N LEU A 148 6.61 22.25 0.56
CA LEU A 148 5.23 22.50 0.15
C LEU A 148 4.37 21.30 0.48
N ASP A 149 3.41 21.47 1.39
CA ASP A 149 2.41 20.46 1.71
C ASP A 149 1.01 20.94 1.34
N VAL A 150 0.43 20.30 0.33
CA VAL A 150 -0.95 20.54 -0.14
C VAL A 150 -1.79 19.26 -0.04
N SER A 151 -1.40 18.35 0.82
CA SER A 151 -2.12 17.09 1.01
C SER A 151 -3.54 17.30 1.55
N ASN A 152 -4.41 16.32 1.35
CA ASN A 152 -5.79 16.38 1.82
C ASN A 152 -6.54 17.64 1.35
N ASN A 153 -6.52 17.84 0.04
CA ASN A 153 -7.23 18.92 -0.65
C ASN A 153 -8.11 18.35 -1.79
N CYS A 154 -8.56 19.18 -2.71
CA CYS A 154 -9.41 18.80 -3.83
C CYS A 154 -8.74 19.03 -5.19
N LEU A 155 -7.39 19.10 -5.24
CA LEU A 155 -6.63 19.43 -6.44
C LEU A 155 -6.90 18.41 -7.56
N ARG A 156 -7.26 18.88 -8.74
CA ARG A 156 -7.51 18.04 -9.93
C ARG A 156 -6.32 18.04 -10.88
N SER A 157 -5.55 19.09 -10.88
CA SER A 157 -4.34 19.25 -11.69
C SER A 157 -3.32 20.12 -10.97
N ILE A 158 -2.09 20.06 -11.42
CA ILE A 158 -0.98 20.92 -10.97
C ILE A 158 -0.48 21.69 -12.18
N SER A 159 -0.35 23.00 -12.05
CA SER A 159 0.20 23.86 -13.08
C SER A 159 1.66 23.54 -13.40
N SER A 160 2.06 23.73 -14.66
CA SER A 160 3.45 23.62 -15.10
C SER A 160 4.41 24.56 -14.38
N SER A 161 3.90 25.67 -13.82
CA SER A 161 4.67 26.66 -13.03
C SER A 161 5.38 26.04 -11.82
N VAL A 162 4.90 24.91 -11.28
CA VAL A 162 5.56 24.21 -10.16
C VAL A 162 6.99 23.78 -10.50
N GLY A 163 7.31 23.56 -11.78
CA GLY A 163 8.67 23.28 -12.23
C GLY A 163 9.68 24.40 -11.98
N GLN A 164 9.22 25.62 -11.64
CA GLN A 164 10.07 26.76 -11.26
C GLN A 164 10.46 26.72 -9.77
N LEU A 165 9.85 25.86 -8.95
CA LEU A 165 10.18 25.68 -7.54
C LEU A 165 11.49 24.87 -7.38
N THR A 166 12.58 25.40 -7.92
CA THR A 166 13.87 24.69 -7.97
C THR A 166 14.53 24.49 -6.61
N GLY A 167 14.14 25.27 -5.60
CA GLY A 167 14.57 25.11 -4.20
C GLY A 167 13.84 24.02 -3.42
N LEU A 168 12.76 23.45 -3.99
CA LEU A 168 11.90 22.54 -3.26
C LEU A 168 12.61 21.22 -2.91
N VAL A 169 12.51 20.84 -1.63
CA VAL A 169 13.10 19.61 -1.06
C VAL A 169 12.02 18.58 -0.76
N LYS A 170 10.86 19.03 -0.26
CA LYS A 170 9.72 18.18 0.07
C LYS A 170 8.46 18.69 -0.61
N PHE A 171 7.80 17.82 -1.35
CA PHE A 171 6.53 18.10 -2.01
C PHE A 171 5.51 17.02 -1.66
N ASN A 172 4.47 17.40 -0.92
CA ASN A 172 3.39 16.51 -0.53
C ASN A 172 2.10 16.89 -1.26
N LEU A 173 1.64 16.00 -2.15
CA LEU A 173 0.43 16.09 -2.96
C LEU A 173 -0.60 15.02 -2.55
N SER A 174 -0.37 14.28 -1.47
CA SER A 174 -1.18 13.12 -1.13
C SER A 174 -2.64 13.46 -0.85
N SER A 175 -3.52 12.50 -1.04
CA SER A 175 -4.96 12.65 -0.77
C SER A 175 -5.59 13.83 -1.51
N ASN A 176 -5.43 13.84 -2.84
CA ASN A 176 -6.03 14.79 -3.76
C ASN A 176 -6.81 14.05 -4.88
N LYS A 177 -7.15 14.73 -5.96
CA LYS A 177 -7.87 14.17 -7.12
C LYS A 177 -7.06 14.30 -8.41
N LEU A 178 -5.74 14.27 -8.32
CA LEU A 178 -4.83 14.46 -9.46
C LEU A 178 -4.92 13.28 -10.41
N THR A 179 -5.12 13.55 -11.70
CA THR A 179 -5.14 12.54 -12.76
C THR A 179 -3.80 12.41 -13.49
N ALA A 180 -2.99 13.47 -13.48
CA ALA A 180 -1.66 13.52 -14.08
C ALA A 180 -0.76 14.52 -13.33
N LEU A 181 0.56 14.36 -13.50
CA LEU A 181 1.57 15.33 -13.08
C LEU A 181 2.09 16.07 -14.32
N PRO A 182 2.40 17.39 -14.22
CA PRO A 182 2.98 18.12 -15.34
C PRO A 182 4.40 17.64 -15.63
N THR A 183 4.80 17.68 -16.90
CA THR A 183 6.16 17.27 -17.31
C THR A 183 7.26 18.13 -16.70
N GLU A 184 6.96 19.38 -16.37
CA GLU A 184 7.87 20.34 -15.74
C GLU A 184 8.29 19.94 -14.32
N ILE A 185 7.60 18.97 -13.71
CA ILE A 185 7.98 18.47 -12.38
C ILE A 185 9.42 17.94 -12.34
N GLY A 186 9.91 17.41 -13.46
CA GLY A 186 11.29 16.94 -13.61
C GLY A 186 12.37 18.03 -13.48
N LYS A 187 12.00 19.32 -13.51
CA LYS A 187 12.93 20.44 -13.30
C LYS A 187 13.30 20.65 -11.83
N MET A 188 12.58 19.99 -10.89
CA MET A 188 12.83 20.10 -9.45
C MET A 188 14.02 19.25 -9.02
N LYS A 189 15.25 19.64 -9.42
CA LYS A 189 16.46 18.84 -9.20
C LYS A 189 16.86 18.66 -7.74
N ASN A 190 16.42 19.55 -6.84
CA ASN A 190 16.71 19.49 -5.40
C ASN A 190 15.67 18.69 -4.60
N LEU A 191 14.58 18.24 -5.25
CA LEU A 191 13.52 17.52 -4.58
C LEU A 191 14.02 16.16 -4.07
N LYS A 192 13.86 15.94 -2.76
CA LYS A 192 14.23 14.68 -2.08
C LYS A 192 13.05 13.79 -1.81
N GLN A 193 11.89 14.37 -1.56
CA GLN A 193 10.67 13.64 -1.24
C GLN A 193 9.50 14.15 -2.09
N LEU A 194 8.89 13.21 -2.83
CA LEU A 194 7.63 13.45 -3.55
C LEU A 194 6.58 12.46 -3.06
N ASP A 195 5.48 12.98 -2.52
CA ASP A 195 4.36 12.16 -2.10
C ASP A 195 3.09 12.48 -2.92
N CYS A 196 2.66 11.52 -3.73
CA CYS A 196 1.45 11.55 -4.52
C CYS A 196 0.46 10.45 -4.10
N THR A 197 0.58 9.92 -2.89
CA THR A 197 -0.29 8.86 -2.35
C THR A 197 -1.76 9.26 -2.41
N SER A 198 -2.65 8.30 -2.67
CA SER A 198 -4.11 8.52 -2.68
C SER A 198 -4.55 9.62 -3.64
N ASN A 199 -4.25 9.42 -4.92
CA ASN A 199 -4.68 10.26 -6.03
C ASN A 199 -5.37 9.40 -7.13
N LEU A 200 -5.56 9.94 -8.31
CA LEU A 200 -6.16 9.27 -9.46
C LEU A 200 -5.18 9.16 -10.64
N LEU A 201 -3.87 9.16 -10.36
CA LEU A 201 -2.83 9.15 -11.40
C LEU A 201 -2.91 7.87 -12.23
N GLU A 202 -3.04 8.01 -13.54
CA GLU A 202 -3.02 6.91 -14.49
C GLU A 202 -1.60 6.60 -14.99
N ASN A 203 -0.74 7.62 -15.01
CA ASN A 203 0.67 7.51 -15.37
C ASN A 203 1.52 8.53 -14.58
N VAL A 204 2.83 8.30 -14.60
CA VAL A 204 3.85 9.22 -14.09
C VAL A 204 4.70 9.65 -15.29
N PRO A 205 4.90 10.95 -15.53
CA PRO A 205 5.66 11.42 -16.67
C PRO A 205 7.12 10.97 -16.57
N ALA A 206 7.71 10.55 -17.68
CA ALA A 206 9.12 10.13 -17.74
C ALA A 206 10.11 11.23 -17.26
N SER A 207 9.69 12.50 -17.32
CA SER A 207 10.47 13.64 -16.81
C SER A 207 10.78 13.56 -15.30
N VAL A 208 10.05 12.78 -14.52
CA VAL A 208 10.35 12.51 -13.09
C VAL A 208 11.79 11.99 -12.95
N ALA A 209 12.32 11.28 -13.94
CA ALA A 209 13.72 10.88 -13.99
C ALA A 209 14.70 12.06 -13.85
N GLY A 210 14.30 13.28 -14.21
CA GLY A 210 15.13 14.50 -14.05
C GLY A 210 15.30 14.98 -12.61
N MET A 211 14.60 14.40 -11.63
CA MET A 211 14.71 14.73 -10.21
C MET A 211 15.94 14.05 -9.57
N GLU A 212 17.13 14.44 -9.96
CA GLU A 212 18.41 13.79 -9.63
C GLU A 212 18.70 13.63 -8.13
N SER A 213 18.01 14.40 -7.27
CA SER A 213 18.18 14.33 -5.81
C SER A 213 17.09 13.53 -5.10
N LEU A 214 16.15 12.92 -5.83
CA LEU A 214 15.00 12.24 -5.23
C LEU A 214 15.46 11.00 -4.45
N GLU A 215 15.08 10.99 -3.16
CA GLU A 215 15.37 9.90 -2.23
C GLU A 215 14.15 9.05 -1.92
N GLN A 216 12.95 9.66 -1.92
CA GLN A 216 11.69 8.99 -1.56
C GLN A 216 10.59 9.35 -2.54
N LEU A 217 9.96 8.34 -3.14
CA LEU A 217 8.84 8.47 -4.07
C LEU A 217 7.66 7.63 -3.62
N TYR A 218 6.56 8.30 -3.26
CA TYR A 218 5.33 7.67 -2.80
C TYR A 218 4.22 7.85 -3.83
N LEU A 219 3.77 6.74 -4.43
CA LEU A 219 2.75 6.66 -5.48
C LEU A 219 1.62 5.67 -5.11
N ARG A 220 1.50 5.31 -3.83
CA ARG A 220 0.48 4.37 -3.35
C ARG A 220 -0.94 4.85 -3.66
N GLN A 221 -1.87 3.88 -3.81
CA GLN A 221 -3.29 4.18 -3.97
C GLN A 221 -3.56 5.15 -5.14
N ASN A 222 -3.12 4.74 -6.34
CA ASN A 222 -3.37 5.43 -7.60
C ASN A 222 -3.94 4.43 -8.64
N LYS A 223 -3.97 4.82 -9.92
CA LYS A 223 -4.45 3.99 -11.03
C LYS A 223 -3.34 3.64 -12.02
N LEU A 224 -2.08 3.62 -11.57
CA LEU A 224 -0.92 3.39 -12.43
C LEU A 224 -0.97 1.99 -13.04
N THR A 225 -0.83 1.91 -14.36
CA THR A 225 -0.77 0.64 -15.10
C THR A 225 0.65 0.20 -15.42
N TYR A 226 1.61 1.11 -15.39
CA TYR A 226 3.04 0.89 -15.58
C TYR A 226 3.86 1.91 -14.78
N LEU A 227 5.16 1.64 -14.59
CA LEU A 227 6.14 2.59 -14.10
C LEU A 227 6.95 3.13 -15.27
N PRO A 228 7.30 4.43 -15.29
CA PRO A 228 8.26 4.94 -16.26
C PRO A 228 9.67 4.43 -15.92
N GLU A 229 10.55 4.43 -16.92
CA GLU A 229 11.97 4.27 -16.66
C GLU A 229 12.50 5.45 -15.83
N LEU A 230 13.38 5.16 -14.87
CA LEU A 230 13.92 6.14 -13.93
C LEU A 230 15.46 6.19 -13.99
N PRO A 231 16.07 6.46 -15.17
CA PRO A 231 17.50 6.24 -15.42
C PRO A 231 18.44 7.12 -14.58
N PHE A 232 17.96 8.25 -14.05
CA PHE A 232 18.81 9.20 -13.33
C PHE A 232 18.53 9.25 -11.81
N LEU A 233 17.60 8.43 -11.32
CA LEU A 233 17.23 8.41 -9.88
C LEU A 233 18.19 7.53 -9.05
N THR A 234 19.48 7.71 -9.22
CA THR A 234 20.51 6.92 -8.54
C THR A 234 20.54 7.09 -7.01
N LYS A 235 19.93 8.16 -6.49
CA LYS A 235 19.81 8.42 -5.04
C LYS A 235 18.50 7.90 -4.43
N LEU A 236 17.61 7.31 -5.23
CA LEU A 236 16.32 6.83 -4.74
C LEU A 236 16.52 5.68 -3.74
N LYS A 237 16.03 5.88 -2.52
CA LYS A 237 16.11 4.93 -1.40
C LYS A 237 14.80 4.19 -1.18
N GLU A 238 13.68 4.88 -1.38
CA GLU A 238 12.35 4.33 -1.13
C GLU A 238 11.44 4.56 -2.32
N LEU A 239 10.86 3.49 -2.84
CA LEU A 239 9.86 3.50 -3.90
C LEU A 239 8.62 2.75 -3.43
N HIS A 240 7.53 3.47 -3.25
CA HIS A 240 6.26 2.95 -2.75
C HIS A 240 5.17 3.09 -3.81
N VAL A 241 4.79 1.97 -4.46
CA VAL A 241 3.85 1.93 -5.58
C VAL A 241 2.69 0.97 -5.31
N GLY A 242 2.46 0.64 -4.06
CA GLY A 242 1.39 -0.27 -3.64
C GLY A 242 -0.02 0.25 -3.97
N ASN A 243 -0.98 -0.66 -4.10
CA ASN A 243 -2.38 -0.36 -4.45
C ASN A 243 -2.50 0.40 -5.79
N ASN A 244 -1.97 -0.19 -6.85
CA ASN A 244 -2.07 0.30 -8.23
C ASN A 244 -2.53 -0.83 -9.16
N GLN A 245 -2.32 -0.70 -10.46
CA GLN A 245 -2.70 -1.68 -11.48
C GLN A 245 -1.51 -2.13 -12.35
N ILE A 246 -0.29 -2.04 -11.81
CA ILE A 246 0.94 -2.34 -12.54
C ILE A 246 0.99 -3.83 -12.87
N GLN A 247 1.18 -4.14 -14.16
CA GLN A 247 1.18 -5.52 -14.67
C GLN A 247 2.57 -6.06 -14.93
N THR A 248 3.50 -5.18 -15.27
CA THR A 248 4.87 -5.55 -15.66
C THR A 248 5.89 -4.66 -14.97
N LEU A 249 7.01 -5.26 -14.62
CA LEU A 249 8.22 -4.60 -14.15
C LEU A 249 9.37 -5.17 -14.99
N GLY A 250 9.89 -4.36 -15.90
CA GLY A 250 10.99 -4.77 -16.78
C GLY A 250 12.37 -4.48 -16.19
N PRO A 251 13.43 -5.04 -16.79
CA PRO A 251 14.82 -4.78 -16.39
C PRO A 251 15.19 -3.30 -16.36
N GLU A 252 14.70 -2.54 -17.33
CA GLU A 252 14.93 -1.10 -17.51
C GLU A 252 14.50 -0.25 -16.31
N HIS A 253 13.51 -0.72 -15.54
CA HIS A 253 13.03 -0.03 -14.35
C HIS A 253 13.96 -0.20 -13.14
N LEU A 254 14.82 -1.23 -13.13
CA LEU A 254 15.63 -1.62 -11.97
C LEU A 254 17.12 -1.26 -12.12
N GLN A 255 17.63 -1.21 -13.36
CA GLN A 255 19.08 -1.10 -13.66
C GLN A 255 19.77 0.06 -12.97
N ASN A 256 19.08 1.18 -12.77
CA ASN A 256 19.66 2.41 -12.24
C ASN A 256 19.32 2.70 -10.77
N LEU A 257 18.57 1.83 -10.10
CA LEU A 257 18.09 2.02 -8.73
C LEU A 257 19.01 1.36 -7.68
N SER A 258 20.31 1.48 -7.84
CA SER A 258 21.31 0.80 -6.99
C SER A 258 21.26 1.19 -5.51
N SER A 259 20.78 2.40 -5.19
CA SER A 259 20.64 2.90 -3.81
C SER A 259 19.31 2.51 -3.15
N LEU A 260 18.43 1.78 -3.86
CA LEU A 260 17.11 1.47 -3.36
C LEU A 260 17.18 0.50 -2.18
N SER A 261 16.61 0.91 -1.04
CA SER A 261 16.54 0.11 0.19
C SER A 261 15.15 -0.44 0.45
N VAL A 262 14.10 0.24 -0.03
CA VAL A 262 12.70 -0.17 0.13
C VAL A 262 12.00 -0.13 -1.22
N LEU A 263 11.46 -1.27 -1.64
CA LEU A 263 10.59 -1.39 -2.81
C LEU A 263 9.26 -2.00 -2.39
N GLU A 264 8.18 -1.25 -2.52
CA GLU A 264 6.83 -1.70 -2.21
C GLU A 264 5.96 -1.69 -3.45
N LEU A 265 5.53 -2.87 -3.86
CA LEU A 265 4.69 -3.14 -5.03
C LEU A 265 3.43 -3.95 -4.67
N ARG A 266 3.07 -4.00 -3.39
CA ARG A 266 1.90 -4.76 -2.92
C ARG A 266 0.60 -4.30 -3.59
N TYR A 267 -0.39 -5.20 -3.69
CA TYR A 267 -1.68 -4.89 -4.31
C TYR A 267 -1.55 -4.31 -5.73
N ASN A 268 -0.79 -4.99 -6.59
CA ASN A 268 -0.68 -4.74 -8.02
C ASN A 268 -1.11 -6.00 -8.82
N LYS A 269 -0.78 -6.05 -10.10
CA LYS A 269 -1.12 -7.15 -11.01
C LYS A 269 0.14 -7.77 -11.64
N LEU A 270 1.26 -7.76 -10.90
CA LEU A 270 2.53 -8.29 -11.38
C LEU A 270 2.45 -9.81 -11.53
N LYS A 271 2.78 -10.32 -12.71
CA LYS A 271 2.81 -11.76 -13.01
C LYS A 271 4.22 -12.35 -12.89
N VAL A 272 5.22 -11.56 -13.19
CA VAL A 272 6.63 -11.97 -13.23
C VAL A 272 7.48 -10.88 -12.58
N LEU A 273 8.50 -11.30 -11.84
CA LEU A 273 9.56 -10.44 -11.33
C LEU A 273 10.82 -10.70 -12.18
N PRO A 274 11.46 -9.66 -12.74
CA PRO A 274 12.64 -9.84 -13.60
C PRO A 274 13.86 -10.31 -12.80
N GLU A 275 14.79 -11.01 -13.44
CA GLU A 275 16.05 -11.50 -12.84
C GLU A 275 16.94 -10.34 -12.38
N GLU A 276 16.81 -9.19 -13.01
CA GLU A 276 17.53 -7.94 -12.72
C GLU A 276 17.17 -7.34 -11.35
N ILE A 277 16.19 -7.90 -10.64
CA ILE A 277 15.95 -7.56 -9.24
C ILE A 277 17.23 -7.75 -8.39
N SER A 278 18.11 -8.64 -8.80
CA SER A 278 19.41 -8.89 -8.19
C SER A 278 20.39 -7.71 -8.27
N LEU A 279 20.15 -6.74 -9.15
CA LEU A 279 20.96 -5.52 -9.26
C LEU A 279 20.72 -4.56 -8.08
N LEU A 280 19.62 -4.71 -7.36
CA LEU A 280 19.28 -3.87 -6.22
C LEU A 280 20.05 -4.28 -4.96
N ASN A 281 21.37 -4.20 -4.99
CA ASN A 281 22.24 -4.66 -3.89
C ASN A 281 21.98 -3.97 -2.56
N GLY A 282 21.42 -2.75 -2.56
CA GLY A 282 21.03 -2.00 -1.37
C GLY A 282 19.68 -2.41 -0.76
N LEU A 283 18.92 -3.29 -1.42
CA LEU A 283 17.54 -3.59 -1.04
C LEU A 283 17.46 -4.33 0.29
N GLU A 284 16.76 -3.72 1.26
CA GLU A 284 16.52 -4.27 2.59
C GLU A 284 15.09 -4.80 2.77
N ARG A 285 14.13 -4.15 2.12
CA ARG A 285 12.70 -4.51 2.20
C ARG A 285 12.07 -4.55 0.83
N LEU A 286 11.44 -5.70 0.52
CA LEU A 286 10.69 -5.93 -0.70
C LEU A 286 9.29 -6.44 -0.34
N ASP A 287 8.27 -5.66 -0.67
CA ASP A 287 6.88 -6.05 -0.46
C ASP A 287 6.19 -6.26 -1.82
N LEU A 288 5.92 -7.52 -2.13
CA LEU A 288 5.26 -7.99 -3.34
C LEU A 288 3.90 -8.64 -3.02
N SER A 289 3.40 -8.48 -1.80
CA SER A 289 2.17 -9.11 -1.36
C SER A 289 0.97 -8.71 -2.23
N ASN A 290 0.02 -9.64 -2.39
CA ASN A 290 -1.21 -9.44 -3.17
C ASN A 290 -0.94 -8.98 -4.63
N ASN A 291 -0.13 -9.78 -5.33
CA ASN A 291 0.11 -9.71 -6.76
C ASN A 291 -0.28 -11.04 -7.44
N ASP A 292 0.02 -11.18 -8.73
CA ASP A 292 -0.25 -12.38 -9.52
C ASP A 292 1.03 -13.20 -9.83
N LEU A 293 2.06 -13.12 -8.96
CA LEU A 293 3.34 -13.79 -9.17
C LEU A 293 3.19 -15.31 -9.12
N GLY A 294 3.51 -15.98 -10.23
CA GLY A 294 3.50 -17.44 -10.33
C GLY A 294 4.79 -18.10 -9.82
N SER A 295 5.91 -17.37 -9.93
CA SER A 295 7.25 -17.82 -9.55
C SER A 295 8.10 -16.65 -9.09
N LEU A 296 9.24 -16.95 -8.45
CA LEU A 296 10.26 -15.97 -8.10
C LEU A 296 11.55 -16.29 -8.86
N PRO A 297 12.30 -15.26 -9.33
CA PRO A 297 13.60 -15.47 -9.93
C PRO A 297 14.60 -16.01 -8.88
N CYS A 298 15.43 -16.96 -9.28
CA CYS A 298 16.44 -17.53 -8.38
C CYS A 298 17.49 -16.49 -7.95
N THR A 299 17.77 -15.51 -8.80
CA THR A 299 18.66 -14.39 -8.54
C THR A 299 18.25 -13.52 -7.36
N LEU A 300 16.97 -13.53 -6.97
CA LEU A 300 16.49 -12.89 -5.74
C LEU A 300 17.25 -13.42 -4.50
N GLY A 301 17.64 -14.69 -4.51
CA GLY A 301 18.45 -15.32 -3.47
C GLY A 301 19.88 -14.76 -3.34
N SER A 302 20.33 -13.96 -4.30
CA SER A 302 21.65 -13.34 -4.31
C SER A 302 21.68 -11.95 -3.66
N LEU A 303 20.53 -11.39 -3.27
CA LEU A 303 20.45 -10.07 -2.63
C LEU A 303 21.08 -10.10 -1.23
N PRO A 304 22.20 -9.37 -1.01
CA PRO A 304 22.99 -9.52 0.21
C PRO A 304 22.36 -8.89 1.43
N ASN A 305 21.55 -7.85 1.23
CA ASN A 305 21.03 -7.00 2.30
C ASN A 305 19.54 -7.19 2.56
N LEU A 306 18.84 -8.08 1.84
CA LEU A 306 17.39 -8.25 1.97
C LEU A 306 17.01 -8.90 3.30
N LYS A 307 16.36 -8.11 4.16
CA LYS A 307 15.92 -8.49 5.52
C LYS A 307 14.45 -8.92 5.57
N SER A 308 13.61 -8.29 4.74
CA SER A 308 12.17 -8.52 4.72
C SER A 308 11.67 -8.71 3.29
N LEU A 309 11.04 -9.84 3.05
CA LEU A 309 10.39 -10.18 1.79
C LEU A 309 8.95 -10.61 2.10
N GLN A 310 7.97 -9.84 1.63
CA GLN A 310 6.55 -10.13 1.80
C GLN A 310 5.98 -10.61 0.47
N LEU A 311 5.33 -11.78 0.48
CA LEU A 311 4.87 -12.49 -0.71
C LEU A 311 3.43 -13.00 -0.56
N GLU A 312 2.78 -12.74 0.58
CA GLU A 312 1.43 -13.20 0.88
C GLU A 312 0.47 -12.78 -0.24
N GLY A 313 -0.50 -13.63 -0.55
CA GLY A 313 -1.52 -13.34 -1.57
C GLY A 313 -1.04 -13.50 -3.02
N ASN A 314 0.14 -14.10 -3.26
CA ASN A 314 0.62 -14.46 -4.60
C ASN A 314 0.37 -15.94 -4.90
N PRO A 315 0.06 -16.32 -6.16
CA PRO A 315 -0.11 -17.71 -6.57
C PRO A 315 1.23 -18.42 -6.84
N LEU A 316 2.20 -18.31 -5.91
CA LEU A 316 3.53 -18.91 -6.05
C LEU A 316 3.43 -20.44 -6.09
N ARG A 317 3.78 -21.04 -7.22
CA ARG A 317 3.60 -22.47 -7.49
C ARG A 317 4.88 -23.28 -7.34
N GLY A 318 6.02 -22.67 -7.61
CA GLY A 318 7.34 -23.34 -7.61
C GLY A 318 8.00 -23.44 -6.23
N ILE A 319 7.39 -22.89 -5.18
CA ILE A 319 7.98 -22.82 -3.84
C ILE A 319 7.02 -23.44 -2.83
N ARG A 320 7.51 -24.44 -2.10
CA ARG A 320 6.73 -25.13 -1.06
C ARG A 320 6.36 -24.14 0.05
N ARG A 321 5.11 -24.21 0.54
CA ARG A 321 4.59 -23.32 1.60
C ARG A 321 5.38 -23.39 2.90
N ASP A 322 5.93 -24.57 3.24
CA ASP A 322 6.78 -24.71 4.41
C ASP A 322 8.05 -23.84 4.32
N ILE A 323 8.58 -23.60 3.11
CA ILE A 323 9.72 -22.70 2.88
C ILE A 323 9.28 -21.24 3.00
N LEU A 324 8.13 -20.87 2.41
CA LEU A 324 7.57 -19.53 2.53
C LEU A 324 7.31 -19.14 3.99
N ASN A 325 6.82 -20.09 4.80
CA ASN A 325 6.49 -19.86 6.20
C ASN A 325 7.72 -19.82 7.13
N LYS A 326 8.90 -20.27 6.68
CA LYS A 326 10.16 -20.22 7.47
C LYS A 326 10.79 -18.84 7.51
N GLY A 327 10.24 -17.89 6.76
CA GLY A 327 10.71 -16.51 6.74
C GLY A 327 11.71 -16.20 5.63
N THR A 328 12.05 -14.92 5.51
CA THR A 328 12.82 -14.37 4.39
C THR A 328 14.16 -15.05 4.19
N GLN A 329 14.93 -15.30 5.24
CA GLN A 329 16.30 -15.81 5.14
C GLN A 329 16.34 -17.26 4.59
N GLU A 330 15.44 -18.11 5.05
CA GLU A 330 15.36 -19.49 4.56
C GLU A 330 14.88 -19.56 3.12
N LEU A 331 13.96 -18.67 2.74
CA LEU A 331 13.51 -18.54 1.36
C LEU A 331 14.64 -18.09 0.43
N LEU A 332 15.42 -17.07 0.82
CA LEU A 332 16.56 -16.60 0.03
C LEU A 332 17.63 -17.68 -0.13
N LYS A 333 17.92 -18.41 0.94
CA LYS A 333 18.84 -19.56 0.92
C LYS A 333 18.35 -20.65 -0.04
N TYR A 334 17.07 -20.96 -0.01
CA TYR A 334 16.44 -21.91 -0.94
C TYR A 334 16.57 -21.45 -2.39
N LEU A 335 16.29 -20.17 -2.70
CA LEU A 335 16.40 -19.61 -4.04
C LEU A 335 17.86 -19.60 -4.51
N LYS A 336 18.81 -19.22 -3.65
CA LYS A 336 20.25 -19.22 -3.94
C LYS A 336 20.77 -20.63 -4.29
N GLY A 337 20.28 -21.66 -3.62
CA GLY A 337 20.64 -23.06 -3.92
C GLY A 337 20.12 -23.56 -5.28
N ARG A 338 19.25 -22.80 -5.96
CA ARG A 338 18.71 -23.11 -7.29
C ARG A 338 19.39 -22.32 -8.44
N VAL A 339 20.28 -21.40 -8.13
CA VAL A 339 21.11 -20.74 -9.16
C VAL A 339 22.02 -21.79 -9.77
N GLN A 340 21.77 -22.20 -11.02
CA GLN A 340 22.65 -23.11 -11.75
C GLN A 340 23.97 -22.40 -12.02
N VAL A 341 25.06 -22.91 -11.47
CA VAL A 341 26.41 -22.60 -11.92
C VAL A 341 26.51 -23.18 -13.33
N PRO A 342 26.90 -22.41 -14.36
CA PRO A 342 27.16 -23.01 -15.67
C PRO A 342 28.34 -23.94 -15.56
N ASP A 343 28.08 -25.25 -15.65
CA ASP A 343 29.13 -26.26 -15.78
C ASP A 343 29.96 -25.96 -17.03
N VAL A 344 31.25 -25.80 -16.81
CA VAL A 344 32.28 -25.76 -17.85
C VAL A 344 32.20 -27.07 -18.63
N LYS A 345 31.65 -27.00 -19.84
CA LYS A 345 31.66 -28.13 -20.78
C LYS A 345 33.08 -28.46 -21.17
N THR A 346 33.61 -29.61 -20.74
CA THR A 346 34.62 -30.36 -21.45
C THR A 346 34.02 -30.83 -22.77
N GLN A 347 34.70 -30.50 -23.84
CA GLN A 347 34.44 -30.99 -25.18
C GLN A 347 34.69 -32.48 -25.24
N GLU A 348 33.82 -33.23 -25.93
CA GLU A 348 34.30 -34.27 -26.89
C GLU A 348 33.13 -34.78 -27.75
N ASP A 349 33.37 -34.62 -29.02
CA ASP A 349 33.11 -35.44 -30.19
C ASP A 349 31.79 -35.36 -30.98
N GLU A 350 32.10 -35.11 -32.23
CA GLU A 350 31.33 -34.91 -33.44
C GLU A 350 30.53 -36.16 -33.92
N ASN A 351 29.53 -35.85 -34.68
CA ASN A 351 28.99 -36.43 -35.93
C ASN A 351 27.53 -36.92 -35.87
N SER A 352 26.63 -36.27 -36.52
CA SER A 352 26.19 -36.52 -37.89
C SER A 352 24.78 -35.96 -38.19
N THR A 353 24.78 -35.26 -39.31
CA THR A 353 23.72 -35.14 -40.34
C THR A 353 22.36 -34.56 -40.01
N ALA A 354 22.17 -33.45 -40.76
CA ALA A 354 20.95 -32.72 -41.08
C ALA A 354 19.71 -33.61 -41.38
N THR A 355 18.55 -33.15 -40.98
CA THR A 355 17.45 -32.78 -41.91
C THR A 355 16.18 -32.35 -41.16
N ALA A 356 15.50 -31.40 -41.77
CA ALA A 356 14.08 -31.04 -41.65
C ALA A 356 13.65 -30.14 -40.48
N MET A 357 13.41 -28.89 -40.87
CA MET A 357 12.49 -27.98 -40.21
C MET A 357 11.13 -28.64 -39.98
N THR A 358 10.78 -28.83 -38.72
CA THR A 358 9.42 -28.95 -38.25
C THR A 358 9.24 -27.94 -37.12
N LEU A 359 8.24 -27.08 -37.26
CA LEU A 359 7.75 -26.15 -36.23
C LEU A 359 7.56 -26.92 -34.92
N PRO A 360 7.97 -26.40 -33.75
CA PRO A 360 7.67 -27.02 -32.48
C PRO A 360 6.17 -27.00 -32.27
N SER A 361 5.52 -28.15 -32.28
CA SER A 361 4.21 -28.31 -31.69
C SER A 361 4.36 -27.96 -30.21
N GLU A 362 3.67 -26.91 -29.74
CA GLU A 362 3.54 -26.62 -28.31
C GLU A 362 3.08 -27.89 -27.62
N SER A 363 3.94 -28.51 -26.82
CA SER A 363 3.56 -29.66 -26.02
C SER A 363 2.50 -29.20 -25.02
N VAL A 364 1.30 -29.74 -25.15
CA VAL A 364 0.11 -29.42 -24.32
C VAL A 364 0.38 -29.59 -22.82
N VAL A 365 1.46 -30.31 -22.46
CA VAL A 365 1.78 -30.70 -21.07
C VAL A 365 3.26 -30.52 -20.79
N ASN A 366 3.59 -29.88 -19.68
CA ASN A 366 4.96 -29.76 -19.21
C ASN A 366 5.41 -31.05 -18.50
N THR A 367 6.01 -31.98 -19.24
CA THR A 367 6.48 -33.28 -18.74
C THR A 367 7.59 -33.12 -17.68
N HIS A 368 8.39 -32.05 -17.74
CA HIS A 368 9.40 -31.76 -16.72
C HIS A 368 8.77 -31.44 -15.36
N ALA A 369 7.68 -30.65 -15.34
CA ALA A 369 6.95 -30.37 -14.12
C ALA A 369 6.34 -31.62 -13.48
N ILE A 370 5.86 -32.55 -14.28
CA ILE A 370 5.31 -33.84 -13.82
C ILE A 370 6.39 -34.71 -13.15
N VAL A 371 7.53 -34.87 -13.82
CA VAL A 371 8.58 -35.79 -13.35
C VAL A 371 9.36 -35.19 -12.19
N THR A 372 9.76 -33.93 -12.29
CA THR A 372 10.68 -33.28 -11.35
C THR A 372 9.95 -32.60 -10.18
N LEU A 373 8.88 -31.87 -10.45
CA LEU A 373 8.13 -31.10 -9.45
C LEU A 373 6.94 -31.86 -8.88
N LYS A 374 6.61 -33.03 -9.46
CA LYS A 374 5.41 -33.82 -9.10
C LYS A 374 4.12 -32.98 -9.18
N THR A 375 4.07 -32.05 -10.13
CA THR A 375 2.98 -31.10 -10.31
C THR A 375 2.33 -31.34 -11.66
N LEU A 376 1.02 -31.53 -11.65
CA LEU A 376 0.18 -31.53 -12.85
C LEU A 376 -0.37 -30.11 -13.04
N GLU A 377 0.14 -29.42 -14.05
CA GLU A 377 -0.20 -28.03 -14.31
C GLU A 377 -0.90 -27.86 -15.66
N TYR A 378 -2.10 -27.27 -15.63
CA TYR A 378 -2.86 -26.85 -16.82
C TYR A 378 -3.67 -25.60 -16.49
N CYS A 379 -2.98 -24.50 -16.26
CA CYS A 379 -3.57 -23.22 -15.83
C CYS A 379 -3.48 -22.16 -16.92
N GLU A 380 -4.32 -21.12 -16.81
CA GLU A 380 -4.33 -19.94 -17.72
C GLU A 380 -4.58 -20.29 -19.21
N LYS A 381 -5.24 -21.40 -19.48
CA LYS A 381 -5.52 -21.87 -20.84
C LYS A 381 -6.91 -21.49 -21.35
N GLN A 382 -7.71 -20.76 -20.54
CA GLN A 382 -9.11 -20.44 -20.83
C GLN A 382 -9.95 -21.68 -21.20
N ALA A 383 -9.57 -22.85 -20.73
CA ALA A 383 -10.17 -24.11 -21.08
C ALA A 383 -11.46 -24.35 -20.27
N SER A 384 -12.51 -24.80 -20.94
CA SER A 384 -13.76 -25.26 -20.31
C SER A 384 -13.66 -26.69 -19.80
N LEU A 385 -12.73 -27.48 -20.33
CA LEU A 385 -12.43 -28.87 -19.95
C LEU A 385 -10.92 -29.09 -19.96
N ILE A 386 -10.42 -29.93 -19.05
CA ILE A 386 -9.02 -30.35 -19.06
C ILE A 386 -8.87 -31.49 -20.08
N PRO A 387 -7.99 -31.35 -21.10
CA PRO A 387 -7.79 -32.41 -22.09
C PRO A 387 -7.32 -33.73 -21.48
N GLU A 388 -7.78 -34.85 -22.00
CA GLU A 388 -7.36 -36.17 -21.50
C GLU A 388 -5.85 -36.42 -21.62
N ALA A 389 -5.21 -35.81 -22.62
CA ALA A 389 -3.75 -35.85 -22.79
C ALA A 389 -3.00 -35.35 -21.56
N VAL A 390 -3.57 -34.39 -20.79
CA VAL A 390 -2.99 -33.85 -19.56
C VAL A 390 -2.91 -34.93 -18.49
N PHE A 391 -3.97 -35.70 -18.30
CA PHE A 391 -4.00 -36.81 -17.35
C PHE A 391 -3.16 -38.00 -17.85
N ASN A 392 -3.18 -38.30 -19.14
CA ASN A 392 -2.37 -39.38 -19.72
C ASN A 392 -0.88 -39.11 -19.59
N ALA A 393 -0.45 -37.85 -19.61
CA ALA A 393 0.96 -37.47 -19.41
C ALA A 393 1.47 -37.75 -17.98
N THR A 394 0.61 -37.97 -17.01
CA THR A 394 1.04 -38.32 -15.64
C THR A 394 1.62 -39.75 -15.57
N GLY A 395 1.14 -40.66 -16.42
CA GLY A 395 1.58 -42.04 -16.45
C GLY A 395 1.57 -42.69 -15.06
N SER A 396 2.70 -43.27 -14.66
CA SER A 396 2.93 -43.83 -13.30
C SER A 396 3.54 -42.79 -12.33
N SER A 397 3.60 -41.53 -12.69
CA SER A 397 4.25 -40.50 -11.88
C SER A 397 3.44 -40.16 -10.62
N PHE A 398 4.15 -39.97 -9.52
CA PHE A 398 3.56 -39.67 -8.22
C PHE A 398 3.30 -38.14 -8.11
N ILE A 399 2.08 -37.71 -8.45
CA ILE A 399 1.68 -36.29 -8.45
C ILE A 399 1.27 -35.87 -7.05
N THR A 400 1.86 -34.79 -6.53
CA THR A 400 1.52 -34.20 -5.22
C THR A 400 0.72 -32.92 -5.32
N THR A 401 0.81 -32.20 -6.43
CA THR A 401 0.16 -30.91 -6.62
C THR A 401 -0.58 -30.88 -7.96
N VAL A 402 -1.84 -30.46 -7.94
CA VAL A 402 -2.67 -30.27 -9.15
C VAL A 402 -3.06 -28.81 -9.25
N ASN A 403 -2.81 -28.20 -10.41
CA ASN A 403 -3.14 -26.81 -10.64
C ASN A 403 -3.87 -26.62 -11.97
N PHE A 404 -5.18 -26.39 -11.86
CA PHE A 404 -6.08 -26.09 -12.98
C PHE A 404 -6.71 -24.69 -12.86
N SER A 405 -6.06 -23.79 -12.11
CA SER A 405 -6.56 -22.44 -11.88
C SER A 405 -6.60 -21.58 -13.15
N LYS A 406 -7.38 -20.50 -13.09
CA LYS A 406 -7.50 -19.50 -14.16
C LYS A 406 -7.94 -20.11 -15.51
N ASN A 407 -8.95 -20.96 -15.47
CA ASN A 407 -9.62 -21.55 -16.62
C ASN A 407 -11.12 -21.18 -16.62
N GLN A 408 -11.91 -21.84 -17.42
CA GLN A 408 -13.37 -21.66 -17.49
C GLN A 408 -14.10 -22.94 -17.08
N LEU A 409 -13.52 -23.74 -16.19
CA LEU A 409 -14.09 -25.01 -15.73
C LEU A 409 -15.40 -24.74 -14.99
N THR A 410 -16.45 -25.46 -15.34
CA THR A 410 -17.74 -25.41 -14.66
C THR A 410 -17.89 -26.52 -13.60
N GLU A 411 -17.06 -27.54 -13.69
CA GLU A 411 -17.01 -28.69 -12.78
C GLU A 411 -15.57 -29.14 -12.50
N VAL A 412 -15.37 -29.88 -11.44
CA VAL A 412 -14.09 -30.50 -11.13
C VAL A 412 -13.84 -31.68 -12.06
N PRO A 413 -12.69 -31.78 -12.75
CA PRO A 413 -12.40 -32.90 -13.65
C PRO A 413 -12.52 -34.25 -12.96
N ALA A 414 -13.29 -35.19 -13.51
CA ALA A 414 -13.58 -36.47 -12.88
C ALA A 414 -12.30 -37.33 -12.67
N ARG A 415 -11.34 -37.24 -13.61
CA ARG A 415 -10.09 -38.02 -13.57
C ARG A 415 -9.10 -37.59 -12.44
N ILE A 416 -9.41 -36.50 -11.70
CA ILE A 416 -8.60 -36.08 -10.54
C ILE A 416 -8.49 -37.21 -9.49
N VAL A 417 -9.48 -38.11 -9.43
CA VAL A 417 -9.52 -39.27 -8.53
C VAL A 417 -8.40 -40.27 -8.81
N GLU A 418 -7.84 -40.32 -10.03
CA GLU A 418 -6.73 -41.20 -10.37
C GLU A 418 -5.47 -40.93 -9.53
N MET A 419 -5.38 -39.72 -8.99
CA MET A 419 -4.25 -39.25 -8.16
C MET A 419 -4.58 -39.25 -6.65
N LYS A 420 -5.63 -39.96 -6.20
CA LYS A 420 -6.12 -39.98 -4.81
C LYS A 420 -5.07 -40.40 -3.79
N ASP A 421 -4.13 -41.23 -4.19
CA ASP A 421 -3.11 -41.80 -3.29
C ASP A 421 -1.88 -40.91 -3.13
N SER A 422 -1.82 -39.77 -3.86
CA SER A 422 -0.62 -38.96 -3.90
C SER A 422 -0.86 -37.45 -3.72
N VAL A 423 -1.98 -36.94 -4.21
CA VAL A 423 -2.25 -35.48 -4.22
C VAL A 423 -2.48 -34.92 -2.82
N CYS A 424 -1.72 -33.89 -2.49
CA CYS A 424 -1.78 -33.15 -1.22
C CYS A 424 -2.24 -31.69 -1.40
N ASP A 425 -2.11 -31.13 -2.60
CA ASP A 425 -2.46 -29.72 -2.89
C ASP A 425 -3.25 -29.63 -4.21
N VAL A 426 -4.41 -28.96 -4.18
CA VAL A 426 -5.27 -28.74 -5.36
C VAL A 426 -5.63 -27.28 -5.47
N ASN A 427 -5.31 -26.68 -6.61
CA ASN A 427 -5.70 -25.32 -6.95
C ASN A 427 -6.66 -25.33 -8.16
N LEU A 428 -7.92 -24.94 -7.90
CA LEU A 428 -8.99 -24.76 -8.86
C LEU A 428 -9.53 -23.32 -8.87
N GLY A 429 -8.78 -22.40 -8.31
CA GLY A 429 -9.17 -20.98 -8.23
C GLY A 429 -9.35 -20.34 -9.59
N PHE A 430 -10.15 -19.27 -9.63
CA PHE A 430 -10.43 -18.51 -10.87
C PHE A 430 -11.03 -19.37 -12.00
N ASN A 431 -12.10 -20.08 -11.68
CA ASN A 431 -12.90 -20.86 -12.60
C ASN A 431 -14.38 -20.47 -12.50
N LYS A 432 -15.26 -21.29 -13.06
CA LYS A 432 -16.72 -21.13 -13.00
C LYS A 432 -17.41 -22.31 -12.30
N ILE A 433 -16.69 -22.96 -11.37
CA ILE A 433 -17.15 -24.18 -10.69
C ILE A 433 -18.30 -23.81 -9.75
N SER A 434 -19.44 -24.51 -9.92
CA SER A 434 -20.65 -24.29 -9.12
C SER A 434 -20.84 -25.28 -7.97
N SER A 435 -20.21 -26.46 -8.07
CA SER A 435 -20.27 -27.50 -7.05
C SER A 435 -19.00 -28.33 -7.01
N ILE A 436 -18.67 -28.90 -5.88
CA ILE A 436 -17.56 -29.82 -5.67
C ILE A 436 -18.05 -31.23 -5.94
N SER A 437 -17.35 -31.97 -6.81
CA SER A 437 -17.69 -33.36 -7.12
C SER A 437 -17.22 -34.32 -6.01
N LEU A 438 -17.90 -35.45 -5.87
CA LEU A 438 -17.51 -36.52 -4.96
C LEU A 438 -16.09 -37.06 -5.25
N ASN A 439 -15.65 -37.03 -6.50
CA ASN A 439 -14.32 -37.44 -6.90
C ASN A 439 -13.21 -36.64 -6.21
N LEU A 440 -13.43 -35.35 -5.95
CA LEU A 440 -12.50 -34.52 -5.20
C LEU A 440 -12.46 -34.93 -3.72
N CYS A 441 -13.60 -35.30 -3.15
CA CYS A 441 -13.68 -35.74 -1.76
C CYS A 441 -12.98 -37.06 -1.49
N MET A 442 -12.68 -37.86 -2.54
CA MET A 442 -11.88 -39.08 -2.45
C MET A 442 -10.38 -38.84 -2.28
N LEU A 443 -9.90 -37.60 -2.40
CA LEU A 443 -8.49 -37.25 -2.20
C LEU A 443 -8.15 -37.16 -0.69
N LEU A 444 -8.13 -38.28 0.01
CA LEU A 444 -7.99 -38.33 1.48
C LEU A 444 -6.63 -37.84 2.00
N LYS A 445 -5.63 -37.67 1.12
CA LYS A 445 -4.32 -37.11 1.47
C LYS A 445 -4.26 -35.58 1.28
N LEU A 446 -5.34 -34.96 0.80
CA LEU A 446 -5.38 -33.52 0.55
C LEU A 446 -5.19 -32.74 1.85
N THR A 447 -4.24 -31.82 1.82
CA THR A 447 -3.94 -30.89 2.93
C THR A 447 -4.37 -29.46 2.61
N HIS A 448 -4.36 -29.08 1.32
CA HIS A 448 -4.68 -27.73 0.87
C HIS A 448 -5.60 -27.78 -0.34
N ILE A 449 -6.65 -26.96 -0.30
CA ILE A 449 -7.54 -26.74 -1.44
C ILE A 449 -7.79 -25.25 -1.66
N ASP A 450 -7.58 -24.79 -2.88
CA ASP A 450 -7.88 -23.42 -3.30
C ASP A 450 -9.00 -23.41 -4.35
N MET A 451 -10.15 -22.87 -3.96
CA MET A 451 -11.35 -22.74 -4.80
C MET A 451 -11.80 -21.28 -4.90
N ARG A 452 -10.90 -20.31 -4.63
CA ARG A 452 -11.23 -18.88 -4.70
C ARG A 452 -11.72 -18.46 -6.09
N ASN A 453 -12.51 -17.40 -6.16
CA ASN A 453 -13.02 -16.88 -7.43
C ASN A 453 -13.71 -17.97 -8.28
N ASN A 454 -14.72 -18.60 -7.70
CA ASN A 454 -15.64 -19.53 -8.36
C ASN A 454 -17.10 -19.09 -8.11
N VAL A 455 -18.06 -19.94 -8.38
CA VAL A 455 -19.49 -19.65 -8.16
C VAL A 455 -20.13 -20.64 -7.18
N LEU A 456 -19.34 -21.18 -6.24
CA LEU A 456 -19.79 -22.14 -5.24
C LEU A 456 -20.82 -21.52 -4.29
N THR A 457 -21.86 -22.28 -3.98
CA THR A 457 -22.91 -21.91 -3.02
C THR A 457 -22.96 -22.81 -1.80
N SER A 458 -22.41 -24.03 -1.91
CA SER A 458 -22.38 -25.05 -0.85
C SER A 458 -21.16 -25.98 -1.03
N LEU A 459 -20.84 -26.73 0.03
CA LEU A 459 -19.87 -27.81 0.01
C LEU A 459 -20.56 -29.14 0.28
N PRO A 460 -20.12 -30.26 -0.33
CA PRO A 460 -20.68 -31.58 -0.07
C PRO A 460 -20.31 -32.09 1.33
N SER A 461 -21.21 -32.88 1.94
CA SER A 461 -21.00 -33.47 3.28
C SER A 461 -19.81 -34.43 3.31
N GLU A 462 -19.50 -35.06 2.20
CA GLU A 462 -18.44 -36.03 2.01
C GLU A 462 -17.04 -35.45 2.22
N MET A 463 -16.88 -34.13 2.20
CA MET A 463 -15.63 -33.48 2.59
C MET A 463 -15.23 -33.76 4.05
N GLU A 464 -16.17 -34.17 4.91
CA GLU A 464 -15.89 -34.59 6.30
C GLU A 464 -14.86 -35.74 6.36
N ALA A 465 -14.80 -36.60 5.33
CA ALA A 465 -13.85 -37.70 5.23
C ALA A 465 -12.40 -37.23 5.00
N MET A 466 -12.17 -35.97 4.65
CA MET A 466 -10.85 -35.41 4.33
C MET A 466 -10.08 -35.05 5.62
N THR A 467 -9.75 -36.06 6.41
CA THR A 467 -9.16 -35.91 7.76
C THR A 467 -7.75 -35.35 7.81
N ARG A 468 -7.13 -35.04 6.66
CA ARG A 468 -5.81 -34.40 6.56
C ARG A 468 -5.89 -32.94 6.09
N LEU A 469 -7.09 -32.45 5.76
CA LEU A 469 -7.26 -31.13 5.22
C LEU A 469 -6.97 -30.06 6.28
N GLN A 470 -6.00 -29.20 6.00
CA GLN A 470 -5.50 -28.15 6.90
C GLN A 470 -5.89 -26.74 6.43
N SER A 471 -5.97 -26.53 5.11
CA SER A 471 -6.25 -25.20 4.56
C SER A 471 -7.30 -25.26 3.47
N VAL A 472 -8.32 -24.41 3.59
CA VAL A 472 -9.41 -24.26 2.62
C VAL A 472 -9.55 -22.78 2.25
N ILE A 473 -9.45 -22.48 0.95
CA ILE A 473 -9.59 -21.12 0.44
C ILE A 473 -10.83 -21.05 -0.45
N LEU A 474 -11.85 -20.34 0.00
CA LEU A 474 -13.17 -20.21 -0.61
C LEU A 474 -13.53 -18.74 -0.87
N SER A 475 -12.59 -17.83 -0.78
CA SER A 475 -12.82 -16.39 -0.98
C SER A 475 -13.37 -16.11 -2.38
N PHE A 476 -14.20 -15.06 -2.50
CA PHE A 476 -14.82 -14.68 -3.78
C PHE A 476 -15.69 -15.79 -4.39
N ASN A 477 -16.64 -16.32 -3.60
CA ASN A 477 -17.66 -17.26 -4.03
C ASN A 477 -19.08 -16.72 -3.70
N ARG A 478 -20.08 -17.58 -3.61
CA ARG A 478 -21.48 -17.19 -3.40
C ARG A 478 -22.11 -17.87 -2.17
N PHE A 479 -21.31 -18.16 -1.15
CA PHE A 479 -21.82 -18.78 0.09
C PHE A 479 -22.69 -17.78 0.86
N LYS A 480 -23.95 -18.18 1.14
CA LYS A 480 -24.87 -17.42 1.99
C LYS A 480 -24.79 -17.84 3.46
N HIS A 481 -24.37 -19.05 3.70
CA HIS A 481 -24.17 -19.63 5.03
C HIS A 481 -22.74 -20.16 5.12
N PHE A 482 -22.20 -20.13 6.34
CA PHE A 482 -20.92 -20.80 6.59
C PHE A 482 -21.12 -22.30 6.38
N PRO A 483 -20.28 -22.98 5.56
CA PRO A 483 -20.50 -24.39 5.24
C PRO A 483 -20.34 -25.31 6.46
N ASP A 484 -21.42 -25.98 6.89
CA ASP A 484 -21.42 -26.81 8.09
C ASP A 484 -20.41 -27.94 8.09
N VAL A 485 -20.06 -28.48 6.92
CA VAL A 485 -19.06 -29.53 6.79
C VAL A 485 -17.68 -29.08 7.28
N LEU A 486 -17.33 -27.79 7.18
CA LEU A 486 -16.04 -27.28 7.66
C LEU A 486 -15.90 -27.41 9.18
N TYR A 487 -17.00 -27.27 9.94
CA TYR A 487 -16.97 -27.47 11.39
C TYR A 487 -16.65 -28.92 11.80
N ARG A 488 -16.87 -29.87 10.89
CA ARG A 488 -16.68 -31.30 11.13
C ARG A 488 -15.31 -31.83 10.72
N ILE A 489 -14.44 -30.97 10.15
CA ILE A 489 -13.07 -31.33 9.78
C ILE A 489 -12.09 -30.83 10.87
N PRO A 490 -11.66 -31.68 11.80
CA PRO A 490 -10.94 -31.24 13.00
C PRO A 490 -9.49 -30.82 12.75
N THR A 491 -8.98 -31.07 11.55
CA THR A 491 -7.60 -30.78 11.16
C THR A 491 -7.41 -29.42 10.51
N LEU A 492 -8.51 -28.67 10.26
CA LEU A 492 -8.45 -27.35 9.65
C LEU A 492 -7.72 -26.35 10.55
N GLU A 493 -6.71 -25.72 9.97
CA GLU A 493 -5.91 -24.65 10.58
C GLU A 493 -6.21 -23.27 9.96
N THR A 494 -6.57 -23.27 8.66
CA THR A 494 -6.83 -22.03 7.90
C THR A 494 -8.11 -22.14 7.09
N ILE A 495 -9.03 -21.22 7.31
CA ILE A 495 -10.25 -21.04 6.50
C ILE A 495 -10.29 -19.61 6.00
N LEU A 496 -10.14 -19.42 4.67
CA LEU A 496 -10.28 -18.14 4.02
C LEU A 496 -11.57 -18.15 3.19
N ILE A 497 -12.58 -17.44 3.66
CA ILE A 497 -13.91 -17.39 3.05
C ILE A 497 -14.43 -15.94 2.92
N SER A 498 -13.47 -15.02 2.72
CA SER A 498 -13.78 -13.60 2.50
C SER A 498 -14.51 -13.35 1.17
N SER A 499 -15.16 -12.20 1.06
CA SER A 499 -15.88 -11.78 -0.15
C SER A 499 -16.91 -12.81 -0.61
N ASN A 500 -17.79 -13.19 0.32
CA ASN A 500 -18.97 -14.03 0.12
C ASN A 500 -20.22 -13.29 0.62
N GLN A 501 -21.30 -13.99 0.91
CA GLN A 501 -22.59 -13.44 1.39
C GLN A 501 -23.00 -14.06 2.73
N ILE A 502 -22.05 -14.45 3.57
CA ILE A 502 -22.30 -15.18 4.83
C ILE A 502 -22.95 -14.24 5.84
N GLY A 503 -24.19 -14.56 6.25
CA GLY A 503 -24.96 -13.75 7.20
C GLY A 503 -24.73 -14.09 8.67
N SER A 504 -24.26 -15.30 8.98
CA SER A 504 -24.05 -15.77 10.36
C SER A 504 -23.03 -16.90 10.44
N ILE A 505 -22.45 -17.07 11.63
CA ILE A 505 -21.55 -18.16 12.00
C ILE A 505 -22.00 -18.81 13.31
N ASP A 506 -21.73 -20.10 13.50
CA ASP A 506 -21.99 -20.79 14.75
C ASP A 506 -20.74 -20.82 15.65
N PRO A 507 -20.69 -20.02 16.72
CA PRO A 507 -19.53 -19.97 17.60
C PRO A 507 -19.34 -21.26 18.38
N THR A 508 -20.41 -22.03 18.65
CA THR A 508 -20.32 -23.28 19.41
C THR A 508 -19.59 -24.37 18.65
N GLN A 509 -19.70 -24.35 17.32
CA GLN A 509 -18.97 -25.26 16.44
C GLN A 509 -17.52 -24.75 16.24
N LEU A 510 -17.31 -23.46 16.06
CA LEU A 510 -15.95 -22.88 15.90
C LEU A 510 -15.06 -23.16 17.14
N ILE A 511 -15.61 -23.08 18.35
CA ILE A 511 -14.88 -23.39 19.60
C ILE A 511 -14.36 -24.83 19.61
N LYS A 512 -15.06 -25.78 18.98
CA LYS A 512 -14.64 -27.18 18.89
C LYS A 512 -13.47 -27.38 17.92
N MET A 513 -13.21 -26.43 17.03
CA MET A 513 -12.11 -26.50 16.05
C MET A 513 -10.78 -26.07 16.69
N THR A 514 -10.22 -26.92 17.52
CA THR A 514 -9.04 -26.61 18.36
C THR A 514 -7.75 -26.33 17.58
N LYS A 515 -7.68 -26.68 16.30
CA LYS A 515 -6.54 -26.39 15.43
C LYS A 515 -6.72 -25.14 14.57
N LEU A 516 -7.92 -24.58 14.49
CA LEU A 516 -8.21 -23.42 13.65
C LEU A 516 -7.48 -22.20 14.18
N SER A 517 -6.45 -21.75 13.45
CA SER A 517 -5.62 -20.60 13.79
C SER A 517 -5.96 -19.34 12.99
N THR A 518 -6.45 -19.52 11.75
CA THR A 518 -6.76 -18.39 10.85
C THR A 518 -8.17 -18.54 10.28
N LEU A 519 -9.00 -17.52 10.51
CA LEU A 519 -10.36 -17.41 9.98
C LEU A 519 -10.54 -16.04 9.32
N ASP A 520 -10.70 -16.02 8.00
CA ASP A 520 -10.95 -14.80 7.24
C ASP A 520 -12.41 -14.77 6.77
N LEU A 521 -13.16 -13.85 7.32
CA LEU A 521 -14.58 -13.57 7.04
C LEU A 521 -14.78 -12.13 6.52
N GLN A 522 -13.72 -11.47 6.04
CA GLN A 522 -13.82 -10.12 5.50
C GLN A 522 -14.85 -10.04 4.35
N ASN A 523 -15.49 -8.86 4.22
CA ASN A 523 -16.39 -8.58 3.12
C ASN A 523 -17.49 -9.65 2.96
N ASN A 524 -18.19 -9.96 4.05
CA ASN A 524 -19.38 -10.81 4.09
C ASN A 524 -20.60 -10.01 4.58
N ASP A 525 -21.72 -10.67 4.83
CA ASP A 525 -22.98 -10.05 5.25
C ASP A 525 -23.29 -10.30 6.75
N LEU A 526 -22.25 -10.45 7.58
CA LEU A 526 -22.43 -10.69 9.02
C LEU A 526 -23.07 -9.47 9.69
N LEU A 527 -24.31 -9.63 10.17
CA LEU A 527 -25.05 -8.57 10.87
C LEU A 527 -24.65 -8.45 12.34
N GLN A 528 -24.18 -9.54 12.93
CA GLN A 528 -23.74 -9.62 14.33
C GLN A 528 -22.57 -10.59 14.45
N ILE A 529 -21.66 -10.29 15.35
CA ILE A 529 -20.61 -11.22 15.76
C ILE A 529 -21.01 -11.80 17.12
N PRO A 530 -21.21 -13.13 17.21
CA PRO A 530 -21.60 -13.77 18.47
C PRO A 530 -20.52 -13.55 19.55
N PRO A 531 -20.86 -13.06 20.76
CA PRO A 531 -19.90 -12.87 21.85
C PRO A 531 -19.14 -14.15 22.21
N ALA A 532 -19.78 -15.32 22.13
CA ALA A 532 -19.17 -16.62 22.40
C ALA A 532 -17.94 -16.93 21.51
N LEU A 533 -17.79 -16.28 20.36
CA LEU A 533 -16.59 -16.38 19.53
C LEU A 533 -15.31 -15.94 20.30
N GLY A 534 -15.46 -15.08 21.32
CA GLY A 534 -14.38 -14.70 22.22
C GLY A 534 -13.70 -15.88 22.95
N ASN A 535 -14.37 -17.03 23.03
CA ASN A 535 -13.84 -18.25 23.66
C ASN A 535 -13.07 -19.16 22.69
N CYS A 536 -12.90 -18.78 21.42
CA CYS A 536 -12.07 -19.50 20.47
C CYS A 536 -10.58 -19.21 20.74
N GLU A 537 -9.97 -19.92 21.67
CA GLU A 537 -8.57 -19.70 22.10
C GLU A 537 -7.54 -20.09 21.03
N SER A 538 -7.92 -20.93 20.07
CA SER A 538 -7.06 -21.37 18.97
C SER A 538 -6.81 -20.27 17.93
N LEU A 539 -7.73 -19.31 17.80
CA LEU A 539 -7.65 -18.27 16.77
C LEU A 539 -6.53 -17.26 17.04
N ARG A 540 -5.59 -17.18 16.11
CA ARG A 540 -4.49 -16.21 16.09
C ARG A 540 -4.72 -15.07 15.09
N ALA A 541 -5.42 -15.36 13.99
CA ALA A 541 -5.79 -14.41 12.96
C ALA A 541 -7.30 -14.51 12.69
N LEU A 542 -8.04 -13.46 13.03
CA LEU A 542 -9.46 -13.31 12.79
C LEU A 542 -9.70 -12.01 12.04
N HIS A 543 -10.13 -12.11 10.79
CA HIS A 543 -10.39 -10.97 9.92
C HIS A 543 -11.88 -10.82 9.70
N LEU A 544 -12.44 -9.67 10.06
CA LEU A 544 -13.89 -9.39 10.09
C LEU A 544 -14.26 -8.10 9.36
N GLU A 545 -13.28 -7.36 8.83
CA GLU A 545 -13.48 -6.07 8.19
C GLU A 545 -14.43 -6.18 6.99
N GLY A 546 -15.14 -5.09 6.67
CA GLY A 546 -16.05 -5.06 5.51
C GLY A 546 -17.39 -5.76 5.71
N ASN A 547 -17.77 -6.12 6.95
CA ASN A 547 -19.07 -6.67 7.29
C ASN A 547 -20.02 -5.59 7.85
N PRO A 548 -21.36 -5.72 7.71
CA PRO A 548 -22.32 -4.71 8.13
C PRO A 548 -22.61 -4.65 9.64
N PHE A 549 -21.99 -5.49 10.45
CA PHE A 549 -22.22 -5.48 11.91
C PHE A 549 -21.78 -4.14 12.54
N ARG A 550 -22.47 -3.74 13.62
CA ARG A 550 -22.18 -2.50 14.35
C ARG A 550 -21.16 -2.67 15.48
N ASN A 551 -21.00 -3.88 15.99
CA ASN A 551 -20.10 -4.23 17.09
C ASN A 551 -19.39 -5.57 16.80
N PRO A 552 -18.07 -5.65 17.01
CA PRO A 552 -17.12 -4.61 17.49
C PRO A 552 -16.95 -3.44 16.51
N ARG A 553 -16.66 -2.23 17.03
CA ARG A 553 -16.39 -1.04 16.19
C ARG A 553 -15.06 -1.21 15.44
N ALA A 554 -14.91 -0.53 14.30
CA ALA A 554 -13.69 -0.55 13.49
C ALA A 554 -12.39 -0.25 14.28
N ALA A 555 -12.47 0.62 15.29
CA ALA A 555 -11.34 0.92 16.18
C ALA A 555 -10.88 -0.28 17.04
N ILE A 556 -11.75 -1.26 17.27
CA ILE A 556 -11.41 -2.50 17.99
C ILE A 556 -10.81 -3.51 17.00
N LEU A 557 -11.39 -3.62 15.79
CA LEU A 557 -10.88 -4.47 14.72
C LEU A 557 -9.43 -4.08 14.38
N ALA A 558 -9.16 -2.79 14.27
CA ALA A 558 -7.82 -2.26 13.96
C ALA A 558 -6.75 -2.60 15.01
N LYS A 559 -7.13 -3.00 16.23
CA LYS A 559 -6.20 -3.45 17.29
C LYS A 559 -5.78 -4.92 17.16
N GLY A 560 -6.35 -5.63 16.18
CA GLY A 560 -6.02 -7.02 15.89
C GLY A 560 -6.84 -8.05 16.66
N THR A 561 -6.59 -9.32 16.34
CA THR A 561 -7.38 -10.47 16.77
C THR A 561 -7.55 -10.57 18.30
N VAL A 562 -6.47 -10.39 19.06
CA VAL A 562 -6.50 -10.51 20.53
C VAL A 562 -7.49 -9.53 21.13
N ALA A 563 -7.42 -8.25 20.72
CA ALA A 563 -8.31 -7.22 21.22
C ALA A 563 -9.79 -7.46 20.83
N VAL A 564 -10.02 -8.04 19.65
CA VAL A 564 -11.38 -8.42 19.20
C VAL A 564 -11.92 -9.55 20.06
N LEU A 565 -11.15 -10.61 20.29
CA LEU A 565 -11.60 -11.75 21.12
C LEU A 565 -11.82 -11.33 22.58
N GLU A 566 -10.96 -10.50 23.17
CA GLU A 566 -11.16 -9.94 24.51
C GLU A 566 -12.44 -9.11 24.61
N TYR A 567 -12.67 -8.23 23.63
CA TYR A 567 -13.88 -7.44 23.54
C TYR A 567 -15.13 -8.33 23.47
N LEU A 568 -15.13 -9.37 22.63
CA LEU A 568 -16.25 -10.31 22.50
C LEU A 568 -16.47 -11.07 23.80
N ARG A 569 -15.41 -11.54 24.46
CA ARG A 569 -15.47 -12.25 25.74
C ARG A 569 -16.10 -11.39 26.85
N SER A 570 -15.80 -10.09 26.88
CA SER A 570 -16.38 -9.15 27.83
C SER A 570 -17.89 -8.92 27.63
N ARG A 571 -18.45 -9.39 26.51
CA ARG A 571 -19.87 -9.28 26.16
C ARG A 571 -20.66 -10.58 26.34
N ILE A 572 -20.04 -11.64 26.78
CA ILE A 572 -20.71 -12.89 27.09
C ILE A 572 -21.55 -12.65 28.37
N PRO A 573 -22.88 -12.88 28.35
CA PRO A 573 -23.68 -12.79 29.56
C PRO A 573 -23.17 -13.78 30.62
N THR A 574 -22.92 -13.29 31.82
CA THR A 574 -22.56 -14.08 33.01
C THR A 574 -23.73 -14.88 33.52
#